data_0d3c0edfbb98dd128bbf506e5de645a6
#
_entry.id   0d3c0edfbb98dd128bbf506e5de645a6
#
_cell.length_a   1.000
_cell.length_b   1.000
_cell.length_c   1.000
_cell.angle_alpha   90.00
_cell.angle_beta   90.00
_cell.angle_gamma   90.00
#
_symmetry.space_group_name_H-M   'P 1'
#
loop_
_entity.id
_entity.type
_entity.pdbx_description
1 polymer ?
#
loop_
_entity_poly.entity_id
_entity_poly.type
_entity_poly.pdbx_seq_one_letter_code
_entity_poly.pdbx_strand_id
1 'polypeptide(L)'
;MPDPRSPMIMIVRHAEKPTKANRQHGVRPDGDHDRHSLSVRGWTRAGALVGLFVPQHGEPKAGLRRPDAIYASGHADDGSRRPVQTVTPLAERLGQHIHRRRGLGDEEVLAAKLAVHDGATLVAWHHEAIPAIARSLGAVGFPQEWPDDRFDVVWTFTRDGTGWRFAQVPQLLLAGDRPDPIG
;
A
#
# COMPACT_ATOMS: atom_id res chain seq x y z
N MET A 1 -22.50 -3.22 10.98
CA MET A 1 -21.49 -2.58 10.11
C MET A 1 -20.53 -1.80 11.00
N PRO A 2 -19.21 -1.79 10.72
CA PRO A 2 -18.31 -0.92 11.48
C PRO A 2 -18.72 0.55 11.28
N ASP A 3 -18.55 1.35 12.31
CA ASP A 3 -18.75 2.80 12.23
C ASP A 3 -17.84 3.34 11.09
N PRO A 4 -18.38 4.10 10.13
CA PRO A 4 -17.58 4.66 9.04
C PRO A 4 -16.44 5.59 9.52
N ARG A 5 -16.46 5.98 10.80
CA ARG A 5 -15.41 6.77 11.45
C ARG A 5 -14.37 5.92 12.18
N SER A 6 -14.57 4.61 12.30
CA SER A 6 -13.60 3.72 12.97
C SER A 6 -12.22 3.85 12.33
N PRO A 7 -11.14 3.84 13.09
CA PRO A 7 -9.78 3.83 12.55
C PRO A 7 -9.60 2.70 11.52
N MET A 8 -8.94 3.02 10.40
CA MET A 8 -8.70 2.08 9.31
C MET A 8 -7.26 2.16 8.84
N ILE A 9 -6.62 1.02 8.71
CA ILE A 9 -5.30 0.89 8.10
C ILE A 9 -5.49 0.16 6.77
N MET A 10 -4.99 0.76 5.69
CA MET A 10 -4.99 0.20 4.35
C MET A 10 -3.54 -0.04 3.94
N ILE A 11 -3.21 -1.25 3.54
CA ILE A 11 -1.84 -1.61 3.15
C ILE A 11 -1.83 -2.08 1.70
N VAL A 12 -0.95 -1.49 0.92
CA VAL A 12 -0.61 -1.91 -0.44
C VAL A 12 0.84 -2.35 -0.49
N ARG A 13 1.12 -3.34 -1.30
CA ARG A 13 2.47 -3.59 -1.74
C ARG A 13 2.93 -2.44 -2.62
N HIS A 14 4.24 -2.10 -2.61
CA HIS A 14 4.78 -1.20 -3.63
C HIS A 14 4.41 -1.70 -5.05
N ALA A 15 4.20 -0.78 -5.97
CA ALA A 15 3.83 -1.10 -7.35
C ALA A 15 4.94 -1.87 -8.10
N GLU A 16 4.67 -2.24 -9.34
CA GLU A 16 5.47 -3.18 -10.11
C GLU A 16 6.93 -2.76 -10.26
N LYS A 17 7.81 -3.69 -9.91
CA LYS A 17 9.26 -3.60 -10.07
C LYS A 17 9.71 -4.11 -11.44
N PRO A 18 10.90 -3.73 -11.91
CA PRO A 18 11.52 -4.39 -13.06
C PRO A 18 11.72 -5.88 -12.78
N THR A 19 11.45 -6.71 -13.77
CA THR A 19 11.73 -8.14 -13.72
C THR A 19 12.40 -8.59 -15.02
N LYS A 20 13.20 -9.64 -14.97
CA LYS A 20 13.79 -10.22 -16.17
C LYS A 20 12.72 -10.73 -17.16
N ALA A 21 11.60 -11.22 -16.62
CA ALA A 21 10.50 -11.78 -17.41
C ALA A 21 9.78 -10.71 -18.25
N ASN A 22 9.58 -9.50 -17.71
CA ASN A 22 8.86 -8.44 -18.41
C ASN A 22 9.75 -7.49 -19.22
N ARG A 23 11.07 -7.68 -19.15
CA ARG A 23 12.08 -6.82 -19.81
C ARG A 23 11.89 -5.32 -19.56
N GLN A 24 11.19 -4.95 -18.51
CA GLN A 24 10.98 -3.56 -18.14
C GLN A 24 12.11 -3.06 -17.24
N HIS A 25 12.52 -1.83 -17.48
CA HIS A 25 13.45 -1.13 -16.60
C HIS A 25 12.70 -0.41 -15.49
N GLY A 26 13.36 -0.21 -14.35
CA GLY A 26 12.96 0.79 -13.38
C GLY A 26 13.28 2.17 -13.95
N VAL A 27 12.39 3.13 -13.71
CA VAL A 27 12.49 4.46 -14.28
C VAL A 27 12.26 5.50 -13.18
N ARG A 28 13.14 6.48 -13.08
CA ARG A 28 12.94 7.65 -12.22
C ARG A 28 11.92 8.61 -12.84
N PRO A 29 11.37 9.57 -12.08
CA PRO A 29 10.45 10.58 -12.61
C PRO A 29 11.02 11.42 -13.77
N ASP A 30 12.34 11.58 -13.83
CA ASP A 30 13.05 12.28 -14.90
C ASP A 30 13.24 11.44 -16.19
N GLY A 31 12.83 10.15 -16.16
CA GLY A 31 12.97 9.22 -17.27
C GLY A 31 14.24 8.39 -17.25
N ASP A 32 15.19 8.66 -16.37
CA ASP A 32 16.43 7.89 -16.26
C ASP A 32 16.20 6.49 -15.72
N HIS A 33 16.94 5.53 -16.22
CA HIS A 33 16.90 4.15 -15.74
C HIS A 33 17.45 4.05 -14.31
N ASP A 34 16.69 3.37 -13.45
CA ASP A 34 17.10 3.09 -12.08
C ASP A 34 16.48 1.77 -11.59
N ARG A 35 17.30 0.76 -11.34
CA ARG A 35 16.85 -0.57 -10.89
C ARG A 35 16.08 -0.55 -9.58
N HIS A 36 16.22 0.49 -8.76
CA HIS A 36 15.55 0.65 -7.47
C HIS A 36 14.20 1.38 -7.57
N SER A 37 13.87 1.88 -8.76
CA SER A 37 12.61 2.56 -9.07
C SER A 37 11.53 1.62 -9.59
N LEU A 38 10.30 2.11 -9.67
CA LEU A 38 9.18 1.43 -10.30
C LEU A 38 9.42 1.22 -11.79
N SER A 39 8.88 0.15 -12.36
CA SER A 39 8.73 0.01 -13.79
C SER A 39 7.71 1.03 -14.34
N VAL A 40 7.62 1.19 -15.66
CA VAL A 40 6.58 2.00 -16.31
C VAL A 40 5.18 1.55 -15.86
N ARG A 41 4.94 0.23 -15.81
CA ARG A 41 3.67 -0.33 -15.30
C ARG A 41 3.44 0.06 -13.83
N GLY A 42 4.49 0.02 -13.01
CA GLY A 42 4.41 0.45 -11.60
C GLY A 42 4.03 1.92 -11.46
N TRP A 43 4.57 2.80 -12.27
CA TRP A 43 4.17 4.21 -12.31
C TRP A 43 2.73 4.40 -12.78
N THR A 44 2.28 3.60 -13.75
CA THR A 44 0.87 3.59 -14.18
C THR A 44 -0.05 3.22 -13.02
N ARG A 45 0.31 2.18 -12.24
CA ARG A 45 -0.44 1.81 -11.02
C ARG A 45 -0.40 2.91 -9.98
N ALA A 46 0.75 3.51 -9.70
CA ALA A 46 0.88 4.60 -8.75
C ALA A 46 -0.03 5.79 -9.11
N GLY A 47 -0.11 6.15 -10.37
CA GLY A 47 -1.06 7.15 -10.87
C GLY A 47 -2.52 6.72 -10.73
N ALA A 48 -2.83 5.46 -11.03
CA ALA A 48 -4.20 4.92 -10.93
C ALA A 48 -4.71 4.83 -9.49
N LEU A 49 -3.83 4.63 -8.50
CA LEU A 49 -4.19 4.67 -7.08
C LEU A 49 -4.81 6.00 -6.66
N VAL A 50 -4.49 7.10 -7.35
CA VAL A 50 -5.15 8.40 -7.10
C VAL A 50 -6.66 8.28 -7.30
N GLY A 51 -7.10 7.71 -8.42
CA GLY A 51 -8.53 7.51 -8.70
C GLY A 51 -9.20 6.49 -7.76
N LEU A 52 -8.45 5.52 -7.24
CA LEU A 52 -8.96 4.52 -6.31
C LEU A 52 -9.31 5.12 -4.93
N PHE A 53 -8.43 5.98 -4.41
CA PHE A 53 -8.58 6.58 -3.08
C PHE A 53 -9.19 7.97 -3.08
N VAL A 54 -9.13 8.69 -4.20
CA VAL A 54 -9.67 10.05 -4.38
C VAL A 54 -10.35 10.15 -5.74
N PRO A 55 -11.48 9.43 -5.94
CA PRO A 55 -12.19 9.49 -7.20
C PRO A 55 -12.68 10.92 -7.50
N GLN A 56 -12.83 11.26 -8.78
CA GLN A 56 -13.35 12.57 -9.18
C GLN A 56 -14.80 12.77 -8.78
N HIS A 57 -15.56 11.66 -8.71
CA HIS A 57 -16.97 11.66 -8.33
C HIS A 57 -17.25 10.53 -7.35
N GLY A 58 -18.10 10.80 -6.35
CA GLY A 58 -18.51 9.83 -5.35
C GLY A 58 -17.42 9.50 -4.31
N GLU A 59 -17.61 8.39 -3.65
CA GLU A 59 -16.73 7.89 -2.59
C GLU A 59 -15.71 6.89 -3.15
N PRO A 60 -14.61 6.63 -2.43
CA PRO A 60 -13.72 5.54 -2.74
C PRO A 60 -14.44 4.20 -2.87
N LYS A 61 -13.81 3.24 -3.54
CA LYS A 61 -14.35 1.88 -3.69
C LYS A 61 -14.76 1.31 -2.32
N ALA A 62 -15.87 0.58 -2.29
CA ALA A 62 -16.38 -0.05 -1.07
C ALA A 62 -15.26 -0.82 -0.34
N GLY A 63 -15.12 -0.59 0.96
CA GLY A 63 -14.04 -1.15 1.78
C GLY A 63 -12.77 -0.31 1.82
N LEU A 64 -12.70 0.79 1.06
CA LEU A 64 -11.60 1.75 1.10
C LEU A 64 -12.07 3.11 1.60
N ARG A 65 -11.12 3.92 2.05
CA ARG A 65 -11.35 5.31 2.46
C ARG A 65 -10.27 6.21 1.89
N ARG A 66 -10.59 7.49 1.74
CA ARG A 66 -9.59 8.53 1.49
C ARG A 66 -8.62 8.56 2.69
N PRO A 67 -7.31 8.43 2.49
CA PRO A 67 -6.37 8.43 3.60
C PRO A 67 -6.17 9.82 4.21
N ASP A 68 -6.12 9.86 5.53
CA ASP A 68 -5.78 11.04 6.33
C ASP A 68 -4.26 11.12 6.58
N ALA A 69 -3.57 9.98 6.49
CA ALA A 69 -2.12 9.88 6.60
C ALA A 69 -1.56 8.83 5.64
N ILE A 70 -0.36 9.06 5.12
CA ILE A 70 0.34 8.17 4.20
C ILE A 70 1.70 7.79 4.77
N TYR A 71 1.95 6.49 4.86
CA TYR A 71 3.23 5.90 5.26
C TYR A 71 3.81 5.10 4.10
N ALA A 72 5.11 5.10 3.99
CA ALA A 72 5.82 4.23 3.06
C ALA A 72 7.12 3.75 3.69
N SER A 73 7.55 2.53 3.34
CA SER A 73 8.89 2.08 3.69
C SER A 73 9.90 3.07 3.15
N GLY A 74 10.75 3.61 4.02
CA GLY A 74 11.85 4.47 3.66
C GLY A 74 12.93 3.70 2.90
N HIS A 75 14.09 4.30 2.73
CA HIS A 75 15.21 3.62 2.10
C HIS A 75 15.59 2.40 2.94
N ALA A 76 15.32 1.22 2.38
CA ALA A 76 15.96 0.01 2.83
C ALA A 76 17.47 0.08 2.49
N ASP A 77 18.27 -0.75 3.14
CA ASP A 77 19.72 -0.85 2.84
C ASP A 77 20.00 -1.16 1.36
N ASP A 78 19.03 -1.73 0.64
CA ASP A 78 19.09 -1.99 -0.80
C ASP A 78 18.80 -0.76 -1.68
N GLY A 79 18.45 0.39 -1.08
CA GLY A 79 18.15 1.63 -1.78
C GLY A 79 16.80 1.66 -2.49
N SER A 80 15.88 0.72 -2.20
CA SER A 80 14.56 0.66 -2.86
C SER A 80 13.75 1.93 -2.63
N ARG A 81 13.32 2.56 -3.73
CA ARG A 81 12.49 3.78 -3.73
C ARG A 81 11.02 3.48 -3.96
N ARG A 82 10.69 2.23 -4.31
CA ARG A 82 9.38 1.83 -4.84
C ARG A 82 8.21 2.10 -3.89
N PRO A 83 8.28 1.83 -2.57
CA PRO A 83 7.16 2.13 -1.69
C PRO A 83 6.80 3.61 -1.67
N VAL A 84 7.79 4.49 -1.59
CA VAL A 84 7.59 5.94 -1.64
C VAL A 84 7.02 6.36 -2.99
N GLN A 85 7.61 5.90 -4.10
CA GLN A 85 7.15 6.20 -5.45
C GLN A 85 5.71 5.74 -5.70
N THR A 86 5.30 4.61 -5.13
CA THR A 86 3.94 4.07 -5.26
C THR A 86 2.88 5.04 -4.75
N VAL A 87 3.15 5.76 -3.67
CA VAL A 87 2.17 6.66 -3.05
C VAL A 87 2.44 8.15 -3.33
N THR A 88 3.52 8.48 -4.02
CA THR A 88 3.87 9.88 -4.34
C THR A 88 2.75 10.60 -5.09
N PRO A 89 2.19 10.07 -6.20
CA PRO A 89 1.13 10.77 -6.93
C PRO A 89 -0.12 11.03 -6.07
N LEU A 90 -0.47 10.07 -5.20
CA LEU A 90 -1.59 10.22 -4.28
C LEU A 90 -1.30 11.27 -3.19
N ALA A 91 -0.11 11.25 -2.62
CA ALA A 91 0.32 12.23 -1.62
C ALA A 91 0.29 13.66 -2.17
N GLU A 92 0.79 13.85 -3.39
CA GLU A 92 0.73 15.12 -4.11
C GLU A 92 -0.72 15.57 -4.36
N ARG A 93 -1.59 14.65 -4.81
CA ARG A 93 -3.02 14.92 -5.02
C ARG A 93 -3.74 15.35 -3.75
N LEU A 94 -3.32 14.82 -2.60
CA LEU A 94 -3.89 15.12 -1.29
C LEU A 94 -3.22 16.31 -0.57
N GLY A 95 -2.09 16.78 -1.05
CA GLY A 95 -1.24 17.76 -0.37
C GLY A 95 -0.69 17.22 0.95
N GLN A 96 -0.43 15.91 1.02
CA GLN A 96 0.00 15.24 2.25
C GLN A 96 1.49 14.89 2.21
N HIS A 97 2.11 14.89 3.38
CA HIS A 97 3.47 14.40 3.59
C HIS A 97 3.49 12.87 3.67
N ILE A 98 4.49 12.24 3.05
CA ILE A 98 4.73 10.80 3.18
C ILE A 98 5.63 10.55 4.40
N HIS A 99 5.11 9.83 5.40
CA HIS A 99 5.89 9.38 6.55
C HIS A 99 6.78 8.20 6.15
N ARG A 100 8.11 8.44 5.99
CA ARG A 100 9.08 7.46 5.46
C ARG A 100 10.30 7.22 6.36
N ARG A 101 10.16 7.45 7.66
CA ARG A 101 11.27 7.27 8.62
C ARG A 101 11.49 5.80 8.99
N ARG A 102 10.55 4.91 8.66
CA ARG A 102 10.60 3.49 8.97
C ARG A 102 10.87 2.70 7.69
N GLY A 103 11.52 1.56 7.83
CA GLY A 103 11.85 0.67 6.73
C GLY A 103 11.69 -0.79 7.13
N LEU A 104 12.24 -1.68 6.31
CA LEU A 104 12.26 -3.12 6.62
C LEU A 104 12.93 -3.37 7.97
N GLY A 105 12.28 -4.20 8.80
CA GLY A 105 12.67 -4.49 10.18
C GLY A 105 11.97 -3.63 11.22
N ASP A 106 11.27 -2.56 10.82
CA ASP A 106 10.54 -1.66 11.73
C ASP A 106 9.03 -1.99 11.82
N GLU A 107 8.57 -3.15 11.34
CA GLU A 107 7.14 -3.49 11.20
C GLU A 107 6.37 -3.39 12.51
N GLU A 108 6.97 -3.85 13.61
CA GLU A 108 6.36 -3.79 14.95
C GLU A 108 6.19 -2.32 15.41
N VAL A 109 7.23 -1.51 15.24
CA VAL A 109 7.21 -0.09 15.62
C VAL A 109 6.24 0.68 14.72
N LEU A 110 6.17 0.35 13.44
CA LEU A 110 5.19 0.92 12.52
C LEU A 110 3.77 0.54 12.95
N ALA A 111 3.48 -0.72 13.21
CA ALA A 111 2.17 -1.20 13.64
C ALA A 111 1.69 -0.49 14.91
N ALA A 112 2.57 -0.33 15.92
CA ALA A 112 2.25 0.42 17.12
C ALA A 112 1.88 1.88 16.82
N LYS A 113 2.58 2.52 15.88
CA LYS A 113 2.27 3.89 15.45
C LYS A 113 0.94 3.98 14.71
N LEU A 114 0.66 3.02 13.83
CA LEU A 114 -0.59 2.96 13.08
C LEU A 114 -1.80 2.70 14.00
N ALA A 115 -1.62 1.88 15.01
CA ALA A 115 -2.68 1.47 15.93
C ALA A 115 -3.27 2.63 16.76
N VAL A 116 -2.53 3.71 16.96
CA VAL A 116 -2.97 4.90 17.73
C VAL A 116 -3.48 6.03 16.86
N HIS A 117 -3.53 5.87 15.55
CA HIS A 117 -4.06 6.88 14.63
C HIS A 117 -5.58 6.74 14.48
N ASP A 118 -6.31 7.82 14.70
CA ASP A 118 -7.80 7.81 14.71
C ASP A 118 -8.43 8.01 13.32
N GLY A 119 -7.67 8.00 12.27
CA GLY A 119 -8.16 8.20 10.90
C GLY A 119 -7.99 6.99 10.01
N ALA A 120 -8.07 7.24 8.70
CA ALA A 120 -7.73 6.29 7.67
C ALA A 120 -6.25 6.47 7.27
N THR A 121 -5.46 5.42 7.38
CA THR A 121 -4.04 5.44 7.04
C THR A 121 -3.77 4.54 5.85
N LEU A 122 -3.00 5.02 4.87
CA LEU A 122 -2.47 4.20 3.78
C LEU A 122 -0.98 3.91 4.02
N VAL A 123 -0.60 2.66 3.84
CA VAL A 123 0.78 2.18 3.97
C VAL A 123 1.21 1.51 2.67
N ALA A 124 2.33 1.94 2.08
CA ALA A 124 3.01 1.22 1.00
C ALA A 124 4.25 0.52 1.54
N TRP A 125 4.31 -0.81 1.40
CA TRP A 125 5.38 -1.61 2.01
C TRP A 125 5.90 -2.70 1.06
N HIS A 126 6.87 -3.47 1.54
CA HIS A 126 7.41 -4.65 0.85
C HIS A 126 6.55 -5.87 1.16
N HIS A 127 6.23 -6.67 0.14
CA HIS A 127 5.28 -7.77 0.26
C HIS A 127 5.68 -8.82 1.29
N GLU A 128 6.96 -9.12 1.38
CA GLU A 128 7.51 -10.09 2.34
C GLU A 128 7.32 -9.68 3.80
N ALA A 129 7.19 -8.38 4.08
CA ALA A 129 7.08 -7.84 5.43
C ALA A 129 5.65 -7.37 5.80
N ILE A 130 4.72 -7.27 4.84
CA ILE A 130 3.33 -6.90 5.12
C ILE A 130 2.66 -7.85 6.13
N PRO A 131 2.83 -9.20 6.05
CA PRO A 131 2.26 -10.09 7.06
C PRO A 131 2.80 -9.83 8.49
N ALA A 132 4.02 -9.34 8.62
CA ALA A 132 4.58 -8.98 9.93
C ALA A 132 3.87 -7.75 10.52
N ILE A 133 3.51 -6.75 9.71
CA ILE A 133 2.70 -5.60 10.15
C ILE A 133 1.34 -6.10 10.66
N ALA A 134 0.65 -6.95 9.89
CA ALA A 134 -0.65 -7.51 10.26
C ALA A 134 -0.60 -8.29 11.58
N ARG A 135 0.45 -9.08 11.76
CA ARG A 135 0.70 -9.84 12.99
C ARG A 135 0.94 -8.92 14.18
N SER A 136 1.73 -7.87 14.00
CA SER A 136 2.02 -6.89 15.06
C SER A 136 0.81 -6.03 15.43
N LEU A 137 -0.18 -5.87 14.52
CA LEU A 137 -1.49 -5.28 14.83
C LEU A 137 -2.38 -6.22 15.66
N GLY A 138 -2.02 -7.50 15.81
CA GLY A 138 -2.88 -8.51 16.43
C GLY A 138 -4.07 -8.91 15.56
N ALA A 139 -4.00 -8.68 14.25
CA ALA A 139 -5.03 -9.11 13.32
C ALA A 139 -5.02 -10.64 13.16
N VAL A 140 -6.16 -11.19 12.78
CA VAL A 140 -6.33 -12.62 12.51
C VAL A 140 -6.98 -12.85 11.14
N GLY A 141 -6.79 -14.05 10.58
CA GLY A 141 -7.45 -14.44 9.32
C GLY A 141 -6.81 -13.85 8.06
N PHE A 142 -5.60 -13.27 8.15
CA PHE A 142 -4.86 -12.79 7.00
C PHE A 142 -3.92 -13.89 6.45
N PRO A 143 -3.58 -13.87 5.14
CA PRO A 143 -2.60 -14.76 4.55
C PRO A 143 -1.21 -14.57 5.17
N GLN A 144 -0.48 -15.67 5.41
CA GLN A 144 0.85 -15.61 6.02
C GLN A 144 1.93 -15.16 5.03
N GLU A 145 1.64 -15.24 3.75
CA GLU A 145 2.52 -14.84 2.66
C GLU A 145 1.78 -13.93 1.67
N TRP A 146 2.49 -12.97 1.10
CA TRP A 146 2.01 -12.16 -0.01
C TRP A 146 2.72 -12.60 -1.28
N PRO A 147 2.02 -13.15 -2.29
CA PRO A 147 2.64 -13.67 -3.50
C PRO A 147 3.44 -12.62 -4.29
N ASP A 148 4.56 -13.04 -4.86
CA ASP A 148 5.49 -12.14 -5.57
C ASP A 148 4.90 -11.54 -6.86
N ASP A 149 3.85 -12.13 -7.40
CA ASP A 149 3.15 -11.68 -8.60
C ASP A 149 1.89 -10.82 -8.31
N ARG A 150 1.55 -10.54 -7.04
CA ARG A 150 0.37 -9.76 -6.65
C ARG A 150 0.74 -8.33 -6.30
N PHE A 151 0.19 -7.37 -7.07
CA PHE A 151 0.31 -5.92 -6.84
C PHE A 151 -1.06 -5.23 -6.76
N ASP A 152 -2.12 -5.97 -6.96
CA ASP A 152 -3.47 -5.55 -7.30
C ASP A 152 -4.48 -5.66 -6.15
N VAL A 153 -4.00 -5.73 -4.91
CA VAL A 153 -4.83 -5.91 -3.71
C VAL A 153 -4.50 -4.83 -2.68
N VAL A 154 -5.51 -4.39 -1.95
CA VAL A 154 -5.38 -3.60 -0.72
C VAL A 154 -5.81 -4.48 0.44
N TRP A 155 -4.93 -4.69 1.42
CA TRP A 155 -5.31 -5.24 2.72
C TRP A 155 -5.86 -4.14 3.60
N THR A 156 -7.01 -4.37 4.21
CA THR A 156 -7.66 -3.40 5.09
C THR A 156 -7.84 -3.98 6.48
N PHE A 157 -7.57 -3.14 7.48
CA PHE A 157 -7.74 -3.45 8.89
C PHE A 157 -8.61 -2.34 9.48
N THR A 158 -9.84 -2.67 9.88
CA THR A 158 -10.76 -1.72 10.48
C THR A 158 -10.87 -2.02 11.97
N ARG A 159 -10.78 -0.99 12.80
CA ARG A 159 -10.91 -1.14 14.25
C ARG A 159 -12.28 -1.73 14.60
N ASP A 160 -12.29 -2.81 15.39
CA ASP A 160 -13.47 -3.49 15.86
C ASP A 160 -13.29 -3.82 17.35
N GLY A 161 -13.85 -2.98 18.21
CA GLY A 161 -13.59 -3.04 19.64
C GLY A 161 -12.10 -2.81 19.93
N THR A 162 -11.47 -3.79 20.56
CA THR A 162 -10.02 -3.75 20.89
C THR A 162 -9.14 -4.36 19.80
N GLY A 163 -9.74 -4.99 18.77
CA GLY A 163 -9.03 -5.71 17.70
C GLY A 163 -9.13 -5.03 16.33
N TRP A 164 -8.67 -5.77 15.33
CA TRP A 164 -8.68 -5.36 13.94
C TRP A 164 -9.36 -6.39 13.07
N ARG A 165 -10.41 -5.99 12.36
CA ARG A 165 -11.06 -6.80 11.34
C ARG A 165 -10.29 -6.68 10.04
N PHE A 166 -9.80 -7.82 9.56
CA PHE A 166 -9.11 -7.92 8.27
C PHE A 166 -10.09 -8.10 7.11
N ALA A 167 -9.80 -7.46 5.99
CA ALA A 167 -10.42 -7.73 4.70
C ALA A 167 -9.45 -7.44 3.55
N GLN A 168 -9.79 -7.88 2.35
CA GLN A 168 -9.03 -7.63 1.13
C GLN A 168 -9.92 -6.94 0.10
N VAL A 169 -9.39 -5.91 -0.56
CA VAL A 169 -10.09 -5.19 -1.63
C VAL A 169 -9.25 -5.26 -2.89
N PRO A 170 -9.71 -5.94 -3.96
CA PRO A 170 -8.99 -5.95 -5.23
C PRO A 170 -9.01 -4.56 -5.85
N GLN A 171 -7.86 -4.10 -6.34
CA GLN A 171 -7.72 -2.76 -6.93
C GLN A 171 -8.47 -2.67 -8.27
N LEU A 172 -8.25 -3.61 -9.19
CA LEU A 172 -8.83 -3.67 -10.53
C LEU A 172 -8.54 -2.41 -11.36
N LEU A 173 -7.30 -1.96 -11.33
CA LEU A 173 -6.86 -0.71 -11.96
C LEU A 173 -6.24 -0.92 -13.33
N LEU A 174 -5.54 -2.03 -13.53
CA LEU A 174 -4.78 -2.29 -14.75
C LEU A 174 -5.22 -3.62 -15.39
N ALA A 175 -5.04 -3.72 -16.70
CA ALA A 175 -5.27 -4.98 -17.40
C ALA A 175 -4.44 -6.11 -16.79
N GLY A 176 -5.09 -7.25 -16.49
CA GLY A 176 -4.49 -8.38 -15.81
C GLY A 176 -4.62 -8.38 -14.29
N ASP A 177 -5.20 -7.33 -13.69
CA ASP A 177 -5.55 -7.34 -12.27
C ASP A 177 -6.62 -8.41 -12.00
N ARG A 178 -6.47 -9.11 -10.90
CA ARG A 178 -7.33 -10.24 -10.50
C ARG A 178 -8.34 -9.81 -9.45
N PRO A 179 -9.60 -10.26 -9.53
CA PRO A 179 -10.62 -10.00 -8.52
C PRO A 179 -10.44 -10.85 -7.26
N ASP A 180 -9.72 -11.98 -7.36
CA ASP A 180 -9.58 -12.93 -6.28
C ASP A 180 -8.69 -12.41 -5.16
N PRO A 181 -9.04 -12.67 -3.89
CA PRO A 181 -8.17 -12.34 -2.77
C PRO A 181 -6.87 -13.17 -2.82
N ILE A 182 -5.89 -12.76 -2.04
CA ILE A 182 -4.72 -13.57 -1.73
C ILE A 182 -5.19 -14.64 -0.73
N GLY A 183 -4.99 -15.90 -1.08
CA GLY A 183 -5.35 -17.08 -0.26
C GLY A 183 -4.27 -17.47 0.73
#